data_bc3f020542535f70c658b097024b4e9b
#
_entry.id   bc3f020542535f70c658b097024b4e9b
#
_cell.length_a   1.000
_cell.length_b   1.000
_cell.length_c   1.000
_cell.angle_alpha   90.00
_cell.angle_beta   90.00
_cell.angle_gamma   90.00
#
_symmetry.space_group_name_H-M   'P 1'
#
loop_
_entity.id
_entity.type
_entity.pdbx_description
1 polymer ?
#
loop_
_entity_poly.entity_id
_entity_poly.type
_entity_poly.pdbx_seq_one_letter_code
_entity_poly.pdbx_strand_id
1 'polypeptide(L)'
;PSRRIELENDDESGGDDAENAMMLAECIQREEEEEEQQRFGTIEENDLVIVHVGFGDQKAVRVNASSSSSNNNKKKKKTNAGVLHTSYGSFSHKRDILDRNVRFGEKAFCSGAKQAGQSKPPFVWCLSPTCELWTNVLAHRTQILYVYDISLVCAWLDLKPGKVVLESGTGSASLTHSLVRAVSNNGCCDNDDRKGHVFTFEFNESRANAARDEIDENGLREFCTVTHRDIETNGFPKNLESSKIADAVFLDLPGPYKCVESSAKCLKKDGVLCSFSP
;
A
#
# COMPACT_ATOMS: atom_id res chain seq x y z
N PRO A 1 -5.56 16.01 16.24
CA PRO A 1 -6.00 17.25 16.83
C PRO A 1 -7.01 16.92 17.93
N SER A 2 -6.54 17.07 19.17
CA SER A 2 -7.33 16.84 20.37
C SER A 2 -8.54 17.78 20.40
N ARG A 3 -9.74 17.20 20.42
CA ARG A 3 -10.96 17.94 20.73
C ARG A 3 -10.97 18.26 22.23
N ARG A 4 -10.89 19.54 22.54
CA ARG A 4 -11.12 20.06 23.88
C ARG A 4 -12.64 20.13 24.08
N ILE A 5 -13.16 19.36 25.02
CA ILE A 5 -14.56 19.47 25.48
C ILE A 5 -14.54 20.45 26.65
N GLU A 6 -15.22 21.58 26.50
CA GLU A 6 -15.51 22.50 27.60
C GLU A 6 -16.73 21.93 28.36
N LEU A 7 -16.50 21.61 29.64
CA LEU A 7 -17.55 21.20 30.54
C LEU A 7 -18.08 22.44 31.27
N GLU A 8 -19.35 22.78 31.04
CA GLU A 8 -20.10 23.70 31.87
C GLU A 8 -20.42 23.00 33.21
N ASN A 9 -20.04 23.64 34.32
CA ASN A 9 -20.35 23.19 35.67
C ASN A 9 -21.77 23.58 36.01
N ASP A 10 -22.66 22.59 36.17
CA ASP A 10 -23.86 22.73 36.99
C ASP A 10 -23.76 21.74 38.15
N ASP A 11 -23.83 22.31 39.38
CA ASP A 11 -23.69 21.62 40.67
C ASP A 11 -24.82 20.64 40.96
N GLU A 12 -24.48 19.52 41.63
CA GLU A 12 -25.29 18.50 42.31
C GLU A 12 -25.52 17.18 41.58
N SER A 13 -24.44 16.32 41.52
CA SER A 13 -24.54 14.86 41.71
C SER A 13 -23.14 14.20 41.57
N GLY A 14 -22.32 14.33 42.60
CA GLY A 14 -20.87 14.05 42.51
C GLY A 14 -20.45 12.55 42.59
N GLY A 15 -21.34 11.61 42.33
CA GLY A 15 -21.04 10.17 42.31
C GLY A 15 -21.04 9.54 40.90
N ASP A 16 -22.06 9.83 40.14
CA ASP A 16 -22.29 9.19 38.82
C ASP A 16 -21.37 9.76 37.75
N ASP A 17 -20.93 11.01 37.86
CA ASP A 17 -20.07 11.65 36.84
C ASP A 17 -18.63 11.14 36.87
N ALA A 18 -18.12 10.79 38.05
CA ALA A 18 -16.78 10.20 38.17
C ALA A 18 -16.71 8.77 37.63
N GLU A 19 -17.76 7.99 37.86
CA GLU A 19 -17.87 6.61 37.36
C GLU A 19 -18.08 6.59 35.84
N ASN A 20 -18.88 7.51 35.31
CA ASN A 20 -19.06 7.70 33.85
C ASN A 20 -17.76 8.20 33.17
N ALA A 21 -17.03 9.11 33.80
CA ALA A 21 -15.75 9.58 33.29
C ALA A 21 -14.67 8.46 33.27
N MET A 22 -14.69 7.59 34.28
CA MET A 22 -13.77 6.44 34.33
C MET A 22 -14.13 5.38 33.27
N MET A 23 -15.42 5.06 33.11
CA MET A 23 -15.89 4.18 32.04
C MET A 23 -15.56 4.72 30.64
N LEU A 24 -15.71 6.02 30.43
CA LEU A 24 -15.36 6.65 29.16
C LEU A 24 -13.85 6.60 28.89
N ALA A 25 -13.03 6.83 29.92
CA ALA A 25 -11.58 6.70 29.81
C ALA A 25 -11.14 5.27 29.50
N GLU A 26 -11.77 4.26 30.14
CA GLU A 26 -11.51 2.85 29.84
C GLU A 26 -11.98 2.44 28.43
N CYS A 27 -13.09 2.99 27.93
CA CYS A 27 -13.52 2.77 26.56
C CYS A 27 -12.55 3.38 25.57
N ILE A 28 -12.11 4.64 25.78
CA ILE A 28 -11.14 5.32 24.92
C ILE A 28 -9.81 4.56 24.92
N GLN A 29 -9.35 4.12 26.11
CA GLN A 29 -8.10 3.37 26.20
C GLN A 29 -8.20 2.00 25.51
N ARG A 30 -9.35 1.34 25.58
CA ARG A 30 -9.60 0.08 24.88
C ARG A 30 -9.68 0.26 23.36
N GLU A 31 -10.33 1.35 22.89
CA GLU A 31 -10.36 1.71 21.47
C GLU A 31 -8.96 2.06 20.95
N GLU A 32 -8.15 2.80 21.72
CA GLU A 32 -6.75 3.09 21.38
C GLU A 32 -5.89 1.82 21.34
N GLU A 33 -6.06 0.89 22.28
CA GLU A 33 -5.37 -0.42 22.31
C GLU A 33 -5.83 -1.33 21.14
N GLU A 34 -7.11 -1.32 20.78
CA GLU A 34 -7.65 -2.08 19.63
C GLU A 34 -7.19 -1.47 18.30
N GLU A 35 -7.14 -0.13 18.18
CA GLU A 35 -6.56 0.56 17.01
C GLU A 35 -5.05 0.32 16.89
N GLU A 36 -4.33 0.31 18.01
CA GLU A 36 -2.90 -0.01 18.05
C GLU A 36 -2.64 -1.49 17.71
N GLN A 37 -3.52 -2.41 18.16
CA GLN A 37 -3.47 -3.84 17.79
C GLN A 37 -3.83 -4.06 16.32
N GLN A 38 -4.79 -3.33 15.73
CA GLN A 38 -5.10 -3.39 14.30
C GLN A 38 -3.99 -2.77 13.46
N ARG A 39 -3.34 -1.72 13.93
CA ARG A 39 -2.26 -1.02 13.22
C ARG A 39 -0.95 -1.80 13.16
N PHE A 40 -0.69 -2.66 14.15
CA PHE A 40 0.54 -3.44 14.29
C PHE A 40 0.24 -4.91 14.58
N GLY A 41 -0.56 -5.54 13.69
CA GLY A 41 -0.88 -6.96 13.79
C GLY A 41 0.36 -7.84 13.80
N THR A 42 0.23 -9.03 14.36
CA THR A 42 1.23 -10.10 14.27
C THR A 42 1.38 -10.52 12.81
N ILE A 43 2.62 -10.71 12.38
CA ILE A 43 2.93 -11.15 11.02
C ILE A 43 2.52 -12.62 10.88
N GLU A 44 1.71 -12.89 9.87
CA GLU A 44 1.19 -14.21 9.56
C GLU A 44 1.81 -14.81 8.29
N GLU A 45 1.50 -16.08 8.04
CA GLU A 45 1.94 -16.75 6.80
C GLU A 45 1.25 -16.12 5.58
N ASN A 46 2.04 -15.86 4.54
CA ASN A 46 1.71 -15.12 3.31
C ASN A 46 1.62 -13.60 3.44
N ASP A 47 1.84 -13.03 4.59
CA ASP A 47 1.96 -11.59 4.70
C ASP A 47 3.13 -11.04 3.88
N LEU A 48 2.90 -9.89 3.26
CA LEU A 48 3.94 -9.09 2.65
C LEU A 48 4.60 -8.21 3.71
N VAL A 49 5.89 -8.39 3.91
CA VAL A 49 6.68 -7.64 4.89
C VAL A 49 7.81 -6.90 4.19
N ILE A 50 7.97 -5.63 4.47
CA ILE A 50 9.16 -4.88 4.06
C ILE A 50 10.23 -5.04 5.13
N VAL A 51 11.26 -5.80 4.82
CA VAL A 51 12.39 -6.01 5.72
C VAL A 51 13.43 -4.92 5.51
N HIS A 52 13.68 -4.14 6.56
CA HIS A 52 14.74 -3.12 6.58
C HIS A 52 15.97 -3.66 7.31
N VAL A 53 17.08 -3.74 6.57
CA VAL A 53 18.35 -4.30 7.03
C VAL A 53 19.30 -3.21 7.54
N GLY A 54 19.09 -1.95 7.14
CA GLY A 54 19.90 -0.77 7.48
C GLY A 54 20.43 -0.06 6.22
N PHE A 55 20.79 1.21 6.35
CA PHE A 55 21.40 2.05 5.30
C PHE A 55 20.75 1.96 3.90
N GLY A 56 19.40 1.94 3.85
CA GLY A 56 18.68 1.89 2.58
C GLY A 56 18.55 0.49 1.96
N ASP A 57 19.07 -0.56 2.59
CA ASP A 57 18.82 -1.94 2.16
C ASP A 57 17.45 -2.40 2.68
N GLN A 58 16.47 -2.37 1.79
CA GLN A 58 15.10 -2.81 2.01
C GLN A 58 14.74 -3.91 1.02
N LYS A 59 13.95 -4.89 1.47
CA LYS A 59 13.48 -6.00 0.64
C LYS A 59 12.03 -6.32 0.93
N ALA A 60 11.24 -6.50 -0.11
CA ALA A 60 9.91 -7.06 0.01
C ALA A 60 10.03 -8.59 0.18
N VAL A 61 9.40 -9.12 1.19
CA VAL A 61 9.41 -10.54 1.53
C VAL A 61 8.00 -11.01 1.81
N ARG A 62 7.55 -12.03 1.09
CA ARG A 62 6.32 -12.73 1.46
C ARG A 62 6.68 -13.86 2.43
N VAL A 63 6.11 -13.78 3.63
CA VAL A 63 6.42 -14.73 4.72
C VAL A 63 5.89 -16.11 4.37
N ASN A 64 6.73 -17.13 4.46
CA ASN A 64 6.35 -18.52 4.14
C ASN A 64 6.97 -19.50 5.14
N ALA A 65 6.13 -20.29 5.81
CA ALA A 65 6.57 -21.29 6.79
C ALA A 65 7.20 -22.54 6.16
N SER A 66 6.90 -22.82 4.88
CA SER A 66 7.34 -24.06 4.25
C SER A 66 8.73 -23.93 3.63
N SER A 67 9.68 -24.67 4.18
CA SER A 67 10.91 -25.07 3.49
C SER A 67 10.55 -26.20 2.48
N SER A 68 9.89 -25.86 1.38
CA SER A 68 9.54 -26.88 0.38
C SER A 68 10.75 -27.27 -0.44
N SER A 69 11.43 -28.34 -0.03
CA SER A 69 12.17 -29.21 -0.92
C SER A 69 11.16 -30.10 -1.67
N SER A 70 10.40 -29.58 -2.62
CA SER A 70 9.66 -30.42 -3.55
C SER A 70 10.47 -30.57 -4.83
N ASN A 71 11.08 -31.75 -4.97
CA ASN A 71 11.49 -32.31 -6.24
C ASN A 71 10.28 -32.34 -7.18
N ASN A 72 10.20 -31.40 -8.12
CA ASN A 72 9.56 -31.64 -9.40
C ASN A 72 10.06 -30.63 -10.44
N ASN A 73 10.61 -31.21 -11.51
CA ASN A 73 11.17 -30.58 -12.69
C ASN A 73 10.24 -29.54 -13.33
N LYS A 74 10.48 -28.25 -13.08
CA LYS A 74 10.26 -27.15 -14.00
C LYS A 74 11.13 -25.99 -13.55
N LYS A 75 11.92 -25.37 -14.45
CA LYS A 75 12.76 -24.19 -14.20
C LYS A 75 11.92 -23.02 -13.70
N LYS A 76 11.54 -23.02 -12.42
CA LYS A 76 11.08 -21.82 -11.70
C LYS A 76 12.30 -21.23 -10.99
N LYS A 77 12.47 -19.91 -11.10
CA LYS A 77 13.42 -19.13 -10.29
C LYS A 77 13.34 -19.68 -8.86
N LYS A 78 14.49 -20.09 -8.28
CA LYS A 78 14.59 -20.42 -6.87
C LYS A 78 14.28 -19.16 -6.07
N THR A 79 13.02 -18.95 -5.71
CA THR A 79 12.68 -18.11 -4.58
C THR A 79 13.11 -18.92 -3.36
N ASN A 80 13.97 -18.35 -2.51
CA ASN A 80 14.42 -18.95 -1.26
C ASN A 80 13.21 -19.08 -0.33
N ALA A 81 12.45 -20.15 -0.48
CA ALA A 81 11.24 -20.39 0.28
C ALA A 81 11.61 -20.48 1.77
N GLY A 82 11.10 -19.55 2.58
CA GLY A 82 11.18 -19.59 4.03
C GLY A 82 12.48 -19.10 4.67
N VAL A 83 13.46 -18.56 3.92
CA VAL A 83 14.69 -17.96 4.48
C VAL A 83 15.07 -16.68 3.76
N LEU A 84 15.21 -15.60 4.53
CA LEU A 84 15.75 -14.34 4.06
C LEU A 84 17.28 -14.29 4.32
N HIS A 85 18.04 -14.10 3.26
CA HIS A 85 19.50 -13.87 3.36
C HIS A 85 19.81 -12.38 3.34
N THR A 86 20.57 -11.93 4.34
CA THR A 86 21.03 -10.55 4.47
C THR A 86 22.52 -10.51 4.77
N SER A 87 23.13 -9.33 4.71
CA SER A 87 24.51 -9.09 5.16
C SER A 87 24.74 -9.40 6.65
N TYR A 88 23.69 -9.43 7.45
CA TYR A 88 23.75 -9.70 8.90
C TYR A 88 23.45 -11.15 9.27
N GLY A 89 23.05 -11.97 8.32
CA GLY A 89 22.72 -13.38 8.55
C GLY A 89 21.51 -13.87 7.76
N SER A 90 21.16 -15.12 8.03
CA SER A 90 20.03 -15.80 7.40
C SER A 90 18.88 -15.92 8.42
N PHE A 91 17.76 -15.29 8.10
CA PHE A 91 16.54 -15.27 8.94
C PHE A 91 15.55 -16.28 8.41
N SER A 92 15.16 -17.26 9.21
CA SER A 92 14.08 -18.19 8.87
C SER A 92 12.73 -17.52 9.11
N HIS A 93 11.86 -17.48 8.10
CA HIS A 93 10.51 -16.91 8.23
C HIS A 93 9.74 -17.62 9.37
N LYS A 94 9.79 -18.95 9.39
CA LYS A 94 9.11 -19.72 10.44
C LYS A 94 9.69 -19.44 11.82
N ARG A 95 10.99 -19.71 12.02
CA ARG A 95 11.62 -19.72 13.34
C ARG A 95 11.84 -18.32 13.91
N ASP A 96 12.20 -17.35 13.05
CA ASP A 96 12.66 -16.03 13.47
C ASP A 96 11.56 -14.96 13.39
N ILE A 97 10.45 -15.25 12.68
CA ILE A 97 9.29 -14.35 12.53
C ILE A 97 8.04 -15.01 13.11
N LEU A 98 7.50 -16.09 12.52
CA LEU A 98 6.21 -16.67 12.87
C LEU A 98 6.18 -17.28 14.27
N ASP A 99 7.12 -18.21 14.58
CA ASP A 99 7.17 -18.89 15.89
C ASP A 99 7.46 -17.92 17.07
N ARG A 100 7.86 -16.69 16.76
CA ARG A 100 8.11 -15.61 17.74
C ARG A 100 7.02 -14.57 17.81
N ASN A 101 5.95 -14.72 17.01
CA ASN A 101 4.85 -13.78 16.92
C ASN A 101 5.35 -12.33 16.71
N VAL A 102 6.33 -12.14 15.80
CA VAL A 102 6.86 -10.82 15.49
C VAL A 102 5.75 -9.96 14.89
N ARG A 103 5.61 -8.74 15.39
CA ARG A 103 4.62 -7.79 14.91
C ARG A 103 5.24 -6.84 13.86
N PHE A 104 4.38 -6.26 13.03
CA PHE A 104 4.82 -5.17 12.17
C PHE A 104 5.36 -4.01 13.01
N GLY A 105 6.51 -3.45 12.59
CA GLY A 105 7.25 -2.43 13.35
C GLY A 105 8.28 -3.00 14.33
N GLU A 106 8.33 -4.30 14.57
CA GLU A 106 9.27 -4.94 15.49
C GLU A 106 10.51 -5.51 14.80
N LYS A 107 11.48 -5.91 15.62
CA LYS A 107 12.72 -6.56 15.23
C LYS A 107 12.57 -8.06 15.18
N ALA A 108 12.90 -8.69 14.05
CA ALA A 108 13.15 -10.11 13.99
C ALA A 108 14.65 -10.38 14.26
N PHE A 109 14.95 -11.24 15.23
CA PHE A 109 16.32 -11.59 15.62
C PHE A 109 16.74 -12.91 14.98
N CYS A 110 17.95 -12.96 14.40
CA CYS A 110 18.49 -14.17 13.81
C CYS A 110 18.88 -15.19 14.89
N SER A 111 18.24 -16.36 14.90
CA SER A 111 18.53 -17.43 15.87
C SER A 111 19.79 -18.25 15.50
N GLY A 112 20.23 -18.19 14.24
CA GLY A 112 21.30 -19.02 13.69
C GLY A 112 22.70 -18.45 13.72
N ALA A 113 22.87 -17.16 14.04
CA ALA A 113 24.15 -16.48 13.94
C ALA A 113 24.56 -15.85 15.28
N LYS A 114 25.28 -16.61 16.09
CA LYS A 114 26.21 -15.98 17.05
C LYS A 114 27.51 -15.76 16.31
N GLN A 115 27.73 -14.57 15.79
CA GLN A 115 29.07 -14.20 15.36
C GLN A 115 29.95 -14.12 16.61
N ALA A 116 31.09 -14.80 16.57
CA ALA A 116 32.05 -14.77 17.68
C ALA A 116 32.45 -13.31 17.96
N GLY A 117 32.18 -12.84 19.19
CA GLY A 117 32.50 -11.49 19.62
C GLY A 117 31.34 -10.47 19.64
N GLN A 118 30.16 -10.82 19.17
CA GLN A 118 28.98 -9.94 19.27
C GLN A 118 28.13 -10.26 20.52
N SER A 119 27.85 -9.24 21.34
CA SER A 119 27.04 -9.37 22.55
C SER A 119 25.53 -9.53 22.28
N LYS A 120 25.07 -9.14 21.10
CA LYS A 120 23.64 -9.20 20.70
C LYS A 120 23.48 -9.90 19.35
N PRO A 121 22.41 -10.70 19.15
CA PRO A 121 22.14 -11.34 17.87
C PRO A 121 21.82 -10.28 16.80
N PRO A 122 22.17 -10.55 15.52
CA PRO A 122 21.77 -9.70 14.41
C PRO A 122 20.25 -9.63 14.32
N PHE A 123 19.73 -8.51 13.83
CA PHE A 123 18.28 -8.31 13.66
C PHE A 123 17.99 -7.57 12.36
N VAL A 124 16.73 -7.67 11.93
CA VAL A 124 16.12 -6.86 10.88
C VAL A 124 14.82 -6.26 11.40
N TRP A 125 14.40 -5.12 10.86
CA TRP A 125 13.08 -4.57 11.13
C TRP A 125 12.07 -5.17 10.16
N CYS A 126 10.91 -5.55 10.67
CA CYS A 126 9.77 -6.06 9.89
C CYS A 126 8.70 -4.96 9.80
N LEU A 127 8.62 -4.28 8.65
CA LEU A 127 7.75 -3.12 8.45
C LEU A 127 6.53 -3.48 7.61
N SER A 128 5.41 -2.81 7.88
CA SER A 128 4.20 -2.89 7.06
C SER A 128 4.46 -2.34 5.65
N PRO A 129 3.90 -2.93 4.60
CA PRO A 129 4.10 -2.52 3.21
C PRO A 129 3.30 -1.25 2.87
N THR A 130 3.73 -0.09 3.38
CA THR A 130 3.16 1.19 2.93
C THR A 130 3.53 1.48 1.48
N CYS A 131 2.76 2.33 0.78
CA CYS A 131 3.04 2.67 -0.62
C CYS A 131 4.43 3.29 -0.81
N GLU A 132 4.91 4.06 0.17
CA GLU A 132 6.23 4.68 0.17
C GLU A 132 7.35 3.63 0.27
N LEU A 133 7.20 2.69 1.18
CA LEU A 133 8.16 1.59 1.33
C LEU A 133 8.10 0.64 0.13
N TRP A 134 6.90 0.39 -0.41
CA TRP A 134 6.73 -0.42 -1.61
C TRP A 134 7.44 0.19 -2.82
N THR A 135 7.32 1.50 -3.03
CA THR A 135 8.03 2.24 -4.09
C THR A 135 9.56 2.01 -4.06
N ASN A 136 10.15 1.82 -2.87
CA ASN A 136 11.58 1.58 -2.72
C ASN A 136 12.01 0.14 -3.06
N VAL A 137 11.11 -0.84 -3.00
CA VAL A 137 11.45 -2.27 -3.08
C VAL A 137 10.81 -3.00 -4.25
N LEU A 138 9.84 -2.39 -4.92
CA LEU A 138 9.14 -3.00 -6.06
C LEU A 138 10.11 -3.33 -7.22
N ALA A 139 9.74 -4.30 -8.04
CA ALA A 139 10.52 -4.66 -9.22
C ALA A 139 10.38 -3.57 -10.30
N HIS A 140 11.47 -2.85 -10.59
CA HIS A 140 11.51 -1.83 -11.61
C HIS A 140 11.36 -2.45 -13.01
N ARG A 141 10.21 -2.30 -13.62
CA ARG A 141 9.91 -2.67 -15.01
C ARG A 141 10.09 -1.50 -15.96
N THR A 142 9.98 -0.29 -15.43
CA THR A 142 10.14 1.00 -16.10
C THR A 142 10.86 1.97 -15.18
N GLN A 143 11.18 3.17 -15.68
CA GLN A 143 11.44 4.33 -14.81
C GLN A 143 10.20 4.58 -13.95
N ILE A 144 10.38 4.88 -12.69
CA ILE A 144 9.27 5.12 -11.74
C ILE A 144 9.28 6.56 -11.23
N LEU A 145 8.11 7.02 -10.80
CA LEU A 145 7.98 8.20 -9.96
C LEU A 145 8.32 7.82 -8.52
N TYR A 146 9.03 8.71 -7.81
CA TYR A 146 9.36 8.54 -6.41
C TYR A 146 8.40 9.31 -5.50
N VAL A 147 8.52 9.07 -4.20
CA VAL A 147 7.57 9.56 -3.18
C VAL A 147 7.29 11.06 -3.28
N TYR A 148 8.31 11.88 -3.59
CA TYR A 148 8.14 13.34 -3.71
C TYR A 148 7.22 13.72 -4.87
N ASP A 149 7.47 13.17 -6.08
CA ASP A 149 6.65 13.42 -7.27
C ASP A 149 5.24 12.84 -7.09
N ILE A 150 5.15 11.62 -6.55
CA ILE A 150 3.87 10.97 -6.24
C ILE A 150 3.02 11.83 -5.29
N SER A 151 3.64 12.39 -4.24
CA SER A 151 2.94 13.25 -3.28
C SER A 151 2.37 14.51 -3.94
N LEU A 152 3.14 15.14 -4.84
CA LEU A 152 2.68 16.30 -5.62
C LEU A 152 1.53 15.93 -6.56
N VAL A 153 1.63 14.80 -7.26
CA VAL A 153 0.56 14.30 -8.14
C VAL A 153 -0.72 14.08 -7.35
N CYS A 154 -0.66 13.38 -6.21
CA CYS A 154 -1.83 13.16 -5.35
C CYS A 154 -2.46 14.48 -4.86
N ALA A 155 -1.62 15.47 -4.49
CA ALA A 155 -2.08 16.77 -4.04
C ALA A 155 -2.73 17.58 -5.18
N TRP A 156 -2.12 17.65 -6.37
CA TRP A 156 -2.65 18.39 -7.52
C TRP A 156 -3.92 17.77 -8.09
N LEU A 157 -4.07 16.46 -8.02
CA LEU A 157 -5.30 15.76 -8.40
C LEU A 157 -6.41 15.86 -7.33
N ASP A 158 -6.13 16.51 -6.19
CA ASP A 158 -7.05 16.63 -5.03
C ASP A 158 -7.66 15.28 -4.65
N LEU A 159 -6.84 14.23 -4.56
CA LEU A 159 -7.31 12.87 -4.29
C LEU A 159 -7.87 12.75 -2.89
N LYS A 160 -9.02 12.08 -2.80
CA LYS A 160 -9.75 11.81 -1.56
C LYS A 160 -10.43 10.44 -1.64
N PRO A 161 -10.75 9.80 -0.51
CA PRO A 161 -11.56 8.60 -0.50
C PRO A 161 -12.85 8.76 -1.32
N GLY A 162 -13.21 7.73 -2.07
CA GLY A 162 -14.39 7.71 -2.94
C GLY A 162 -14.20 8.31 -4.34
N LYS A 163 -13.03 8.90 -4.67
CA LYS A 163 -12.75 9.42 -6.01
C LYS A 163 -12.40 8.30 -7.01
N VAL A 164 -12.73 8.53 -8.27
CA VAL A 164 -12.37 7.67 -9.40
C VAL A 164 -11.24 8.31 -10.20
N VAL A 165 -10.14 7.58 -10.37
CA VAL A 165 -8.95 8.03 -11.08
C VAL A 165 -8.71 7.18 -12.33
N LEU A 166 -8.37 7.83 -13.44
CA LEU A 166 -7.81 7.18 -14.61
C LEU A 166 -6.31 7.47 -14.67
N GLU A 167 -5.51 6.43 -14.72
CA GLU A 167 -4.05 6.49 -14.88
C GLU A 167 -3.67 5.90 -16.23
N SER A 168 -2.83 6.56 -17.02
CA SER A 168 -2.22 5.97 -18.19
C SER A 168 -0.71 6.05 -18.12
N GLY A 169 -0.08 4.86 -18.25
CA GLY A 169 1.33 4.63 -17.97
C GLY A 169 1.54 3.90 -16.65
N THR A 170 0.84 2.75 -16.46
CA THR A 170 0.96 1.91 -15.24
C THR A 170 2.42 1.58 -14.89
N GLY A 171 3.23 1.22 -15.89
CA GLY A 171 4.65 0.94 -15.73
C GLY A 171 4.95 -0.12 -14.67
N SER A 172 5.66 0.28 -13.63
CA SER A 172 5.95 -0.57 -12.46
C SER A 172 4.90 -0.48 -11.36
N ALA A 173 3.79 0.24 -11.57
CA ALA A 173 2.70 0.44 -10.64
C ALA A 173 3.09 1.18 -9.32
N SER A 174 4.20 1.90 -9.28
CA SER A 174 4.62 2.68 -8.11
C SER A 174 3.57 3.74 -7.73
N LEU A 175 3.21 4.60 -8.70
CA LEU A 175 2.16 5.60 -8.52
C LEU A 175 0.80 4.95 -8.25
N THR A 176 0.45 3.89 -8.99
CA THR A 176 -0.82 3.18 -8.89
C THR A 176 -1.16 2.80 -7.44
N HIS A 177 -0.20 2.25 -6.68
CA HIS A 177 -0.39 1.89 -5.27
C HIS A 177 -0.74 3.11 -4.41
N SER A 178 -0.10 4.24 -4.65
CA SER A 178 -0.36 5.48 -3.92
C SER A 178 -1.71 6.11 -4.30
N LEU A 179 -2.10 6.02 -5.59
CA LEU A 179 -3.43 6.44 -6.04
C LEU A 179 -4.52 5.59 -5.38
N VAL A 180 -4.36 4.27 -5.37
CA VAL A 180 -5.30 3.35 -4.69
C VAL A 180 -5.45 3.72 -3.23
N ARG A 181 -4.36 3.88 -2.47
CA ARG A 181 -4.41 4.29 -1.07
C ARG A 181 -5.16 5.61 -0.88
N ALA A 182 -4.94 6.58 -1.76
CA ALA A 182 -5.53 7.91 -1.63
C ALA A 182 -7.05 7.92 -1.87
N VAL A 183 -7.56 7.00 -2.71
CA VAL A 183 -8.98 6.96 -3.08
C VAL A 183 -9.76 5.83 -2.40
N SER A 184 -9.08 4.79 -1.88
CA SER A 184 -9.76 3.70 -1.19
C SER A 184 -10.43 4.21 0.10
N ASN A 185 -11.65 3.76 0.31
CA ASN A 185 -12.41 4.04 1.52
C ASN A 185 -12.40 2.78 2.41
N ASN A 186 -11.50 2.75 3.40
CA ASN A 186 -11.37 1.63 4.33
C ASN A 186 -12.30 1.80 5.55
N GLY A 187 -13.52 2.28 5.35
CA GLY A 187 -14.52 2.35 6.41
C GLY A 187 -14.45 3.60 7.30
N CYS A 188 -13.59 4.57 7.00
CA CYS A 188 -13.42 5.77 7.83
C CYS A 188 -14.52 6.84 7.67
N CYS A 189 -15.52 6.64 6.80
CA CYS A 189 -16.62 7.59 6.59
C CYS A 189 -17.95 6.87 6.58
N ASP A 190 -18.64 6.88 7.69
CA ASP A 190 -19.91 6.15 7.94
C ASP A 190 -21.09 6.51 7.03
N ASN A 191 -20.94 7.43 6.07
CA ASN A 191 -22.04 7.93 5.26
C ASN A 191 -21.77 8.02 3.75
N ASP A 192 -20.65 7.55 3.23
CA ASP A 192 -20.37 7.60 1.79
C ASP A 192 -20.11 6.20 1.22
N ASP A 193 -21.15 5.58 0.65
CA ASP A 193 -21.07 4.26 -0.02
C ASP A 193 -20.22 4.27 -1.30
N ARG A 194 -19.61 5.41 -1.66
CA ARG A 194 -18.77 5.52 -2.87
C ARG A 194 -17.43 4.88 -2.63
N LYS A 195 -17.23 3.73 -3.26
CA LYS A 195 -15.92 3.09 -3.33
C LYS A 195 -15.05 3.84 -4.35
N GLY A 196 -13.93 4.42 -3.89
CA GLY A 196 -12.93 4.97 -4.80
C GLY A 196 -12.32 3.88 -5.65
N HIS A 197 -11.93 4.22 -6.89
CA HIS A 197 -11.37 3.24 -7.81
C HIS A 197 -10.32 3.84 -8.74
N VAL A 198 -9.28 3.07 -9.04
CA VAL A 198 -8.24 3.43 -10.01
C VAL A 198 -8.36 2.53 -11.23
N PHE A 199 -8.61 3.11 -12.40
CA PHE A 199 -8.48 2.43 -13.69
C PHE A 199 -7.13 2.79 -14.28
N THR A 200 -6.21 1.83 -14.38
CA THR A 200 -4.87 2.05 -14.91
C THR A 200 -4.67 1.33 -16.25
N PHE A 201 -3.96 1.98 -17.16
CA PHE A 201 -3.79 1.53 -18.54
C PHE A 201 -2.31 1.42 -18.89
N GLU A 202 -1.95 0.27 -19.43
CA GLU A 202 -0.59 -0.05 -19.88
C GLU A 202 -0.61 -0.56 -21.32
N PHE A 203 0.22 0.03 -22.20
CA PHE A 203 0.25 -0.35 -23.60
C PHE A 203 1.00 -1.66 -23.87
N ASN A 204 1.91 -2.04 -22.98
CA ASN A 204 2.67 -3.27 -23.10
C ASN A 204 1.95 -4.40 -22.35
N GLU A 205 1.56 -5.44 -23.07
CA GLU A 205 0.78 -6.56 -22.52
C GLU A 205 1.51 -7.29 -21.37
N SER A 206 2.81 -7.54 -21.52
CA SER A 206 3.59 -8.24 -20.49
C SER A 206 3.67 -7.42 -19.19
N ARG A 207 3.82 -6.09 -19.29
CA ARG A 207 3.81 -5.20 -18.11
C ARG A 207 2.42 -5.10 -17.50
N ALA A 208 1.36 -5.02 -18.33
CA ALA A 208 -0.01 -5.01 -17.85
C ALA A 208 -0.35 -6.28 -17.05
N ASN A 209 0.08 -7.45 -17.54
CA ASN A 209 -0.13 -8.71 -16.85
C ASN A 209 0.66 -8.76 -15.53
N ALA A 210 1.93 -8.36 -15.53
CA ALA A 210 2.75 -8.31 -14.33
C ALA A 210 2.21 -7.33 -13.27
N ALA A 211 1.69 -6.17 -13.70
CA ALA A 211 1.06 -5.20 -12.81
C ALA A 211 -0.25 -5.75 -12.22
N ARG A 212 -1.05 -6.47 -13.03
CA ARG A 212 -2.28 -7.12 -12.56
C ARG A 212 -1.99 -8.16 -11.49
N ASP A 213 -1.02 -9.04 -11.75
CA ASP A 213 -0.62 -10.06 -10.78
C ASP A 213 -0.15 -9.43 -9.46
N GLU A 214 0.63 -8.34 -9.53
CA GLU A 214 1.14 -7.62 -8.36
C GLU A 214 0.01 -6.92 -7.57
N ILE A 215 -0.94 -6.28 -8.25
CA ILE A 215 -2.11 -5.65 -7.63
C ILE A 215 -2.99 -6.71 -6.93
N ASP A 216 -3.20 -7.87 -7.58
CA ASP A 216 -3.95 -8.99 -7.00
C ASP A 216 -3.22 -9.58 -5.78
N GLU A 217 -1.90 -9.81 -5.88
CA GLU A 217 -1.07 -10.33 -4.79
C GLU A 217 -1.01 -9.38 -3.59
N ASN A 218 -1.08 -8.07 -3.82
CA ASN A 218 -1.09 -7.06 -2.77
C ASN A 218 -2.49 -6.75 -2.21
N GLY A 219 -3.53 -7.50 -2.63
CA GLY A 219 -4.89 -7.37 -2.12
C GLY A 219 -5.62 -6.11 -2.58
N LEU A 220 -5.16 -5.45 -3.66
CA LEU A 220 -5.70 -4.18 -4.14
C LEU A 220 -6.73 -4.32 -5.26
N ARG A 221 -7.08 -5.53 -5.66
CA ARG A 221 -7.98 -5.82 -6.80
C ARG A 221 -9.33 -5.16 -6.71
N GLU A 222 -9.87 -4.99 -5.51
CA GLU A 222 -11.17 -4.33 -5.30
C GLU A 222 -11.13 -2.84 -5.69
N PHE A 223 -9.97 -2.20 -5.54
CA PHE A 223 -9.79 -0.75 -5.74
C PHE A 223 -9.05 -0.39 -7.03
N CYS A 224 -8.57 -1.38 -7.79
CA CYS A 224 -7.74 -1.14 -8.97
C CYS A 224 -8.07 -2.10 -10.12
N THR A 225 -8.23 -1.55 -11.31
CA THR A 225 -8.40 -2.33 -12.55
C THR A 225 -7.27 -2.01 -13.53
N VAL A 226 -6.40 -3.00 -13.80
CA VAL A 226 -5.32 -2.88 -14.78
C VAL A 226 -5.80 -3.35 -16.14
N THR A 227 -5.72 -2.50 -17.15
CA THR A 227 -6.14 -2.80 -18.52
C THR A 227 -4.98 -2.66 -19.51
N HIS A 228 -4.75 -3.70 -20.32
CA HIS A 228 -3.84 -3.60 -21.46
C HIS A 228 -4.50 -2.76 -22.56
N ARG A 229 -4.00 -1.54 -22.78
CA ARG A 229 -4.51 -0.62 -23.81
C ARG A 229 -3.53 0.52 -24.08
N ASP A 230 -3.34 0.82 -25.34
CA ASP A 230 -2.63 2.03 -25.79
C ASP A 230 -3.61 3.21 -25.81
N ILE A 231 -3.45 4.13 -24.86
CA ILE A 231 -4.31 5.31 -24.75
C ILE A 231 -3.93 6.39 -25.75
N GLU A 232 -2.65 6.51 -26.14
CA GLU A 232 -2.25 7.49 -27.16
C GLU A 232 -2.90 7.22 -28.52
N THR A 233 -3.05 5.94 -28.88
CA THR A 233 -3.61 5.54 -30.19
C THR A 233 -5.12 5.33 -30.13
N ASN A 234 -5.64 4.75 -29.06
CA ASN A 234 -7.03 4.27 -28.99
C ASN A 234 -7.93 5.10 -28.06
N GLY A 235 -7.40 6.09 -27.34
CA GLY A 235 -8.12 6.82 -26.31
C GLY A 235 -8.57 5.94 -25.15
N PHE A 236 -9.24 6.52 -24.18
CA PHE A 236 -9.86 5.77 -23.10
C PHE A 236 -11.05 4.92 -23.59
N PRO A 237 -11.44 3.86 -22.88
CA PRO A 237 -12.60 3.04 -23.24
C PRO A 237 -13.88 3.88 -23.34
N LYS A 238 -14.68 3.63 -24.38
CA LYS A 238 -15.91 4.41 -24.66
C LYS A 238 -16.94 4.38 -23.55
N ASN A 239 -17.01 3.31 -22.78
CA ASN A 239 -17.87 3.23 -21.60
C ASN A 239 -17.44 4.24 -20.51
N LEU A 240 -16.14 4.49 -20.32
CA LEU A 240 -15.63 5.50 -19.39
C LEU A 240 -15.88 6.91 -19.93
N GLU A 241 -15.70 7.13 -21.26
CA GLU A 241 -16.00 8.41 -21.90
C GLU A 241 -17.50 8.76 -21.77
N SER A 242 -18.38 7.79 -21.97
CA SER A 242 -19.83 8.02 -21.91
C SER A 242 -20.35 8.26 -20.50
N SER A 243 -19.76 7.60 -19.51
CA SER A 243 -20.19 7.68 -18.12
C SER A 243 -19.67 8.91 -17.39
N LYS A 244 -18.60 9.54 -17.86
CA LYS A 244 -17.95 10.70 -17.22
C LYS A 244 -17.76 10.50 -15.70
N ILE A 245 -17.16 9.36 -15.34
CA ILE A 245 -17.04 8.96 -13.94
C ILE A 245 -15.75 9.44 -13.28
N ALA A 246 -14.76 9.89 -14.06
CA ALA A 246 -13.45 10.23 -13.54
C ALA A 246 -13.46 11.58 -12.82
N ASP A 247 -12.97 11.58 -11.59
CA ASP A 247 -12.68 12.79 -10.83
C ASP A 247 -11.31 13.35 -11.22
N ALA A 248 -10.38 12.47 -11.59
CA ALA A 248 -9.02 12.82 -11.96
C ALA A 248 -8.48 11.92 -13.08
N VAL A 249 -7.59 12.49 -13.90
CA VAL A 249 -6.81 11.76 -14.91
C VAL A 249 -5.35 12.09 -14.73
N PHE A 250 -4.50 11.06 -14.72
CA PHE A 250 -3.04 11.19 -14.74
C PHE A 250 -2.44 10.54 -15.97
N LEU A 251 -1.55 11.26 -16.66
CA LEU A 251 -0.91 10.80 -17.89
C LEU A 251 0.62 10.82 -17.71
N ASP A 252 1.24 9.64 -17.72
CA ASP A 252 2.69 9.42 -17.77
C ASP A 252 3.03 8.72 -19.10
N LEU A 253 3.04 9.51 -20.16
CA LEU A 253 3.14 9.04 -21.53
C LEU A 253 4.10 9.93 -22.34
N PRO A 254 4.74 9.39 -23.38
CA PRO A 254 5.58 10.19 -24.29
C PRO A 254 4.82 11.31 -25.02
N GLY A 255 3.54 11.10 -25.35
CA GLY A 255 2.71 12.05 -26.08
C GLY A 255 1.39 12.36 -25.39
N PRO A 256 1.39 12.92 -24.16
CA PRO A 256 0.17 13.08 -23.35
C PRO A 256 -0.86 14.02 -24.03
N TYR A 257 -0.40 14.94 -24.87
CA TYR A 257 -1.28 15.86 -25.63
C TYR A 257 -2.28 15.12 -26.54
N LYS A 258 -1.94 13.92 -27.02
CA LYS A 258 -2.84 13.06 -27.83
C LYS A 258 -4.03 12.56 -27.02
N CYS A 259 -3.88 12.49 -25.71
CA CYS A 259 -4.87 11.91 -24.81
C CYS A 259 -5.82 12.95 -24.21
N VAL A 260 -5.56 14.25 -24.39
CA VAL A 260 -6.32 15.34 -23.74
C VAL A 260 -7.81 15.29 -24.10
N GLU A 261 -8.15 15.10 -25.37
CA GLU A 261 -9.55 15.04 -25.82
C GLU A 261 -10.30 13.85 -25.20
N SER A 262 -9.68 12.66 -25.20
CA SER A 262 -10.24 11.45 -24.62
C SER A 262 -10.37 11.58 -23.10
N SER A 263 -9.37 12.18 -22.43
CA SER A 263 -9.42 12.48 -20.98
C SER A 263 -10.58 13.42 -20.64
N ALA A 264 -10.76 14.48 -21.40
CA ALA A 264 -11.86 15.45 -21.18
C ALA A 264 -13.25 14.81 -21.32
N LYS A 265 -13.39 13.80 -22.18
CA LYS A 265 -14.64 13.04 -22.32
C LYS A 265 -14.94 12.17 -21.10
N CYS A 266 -13.91 11.68 -20.41
CA CYS A 266 -14.04 10.83 -19.22
C CYS A 266 -14.24 11.64 -17.92
N LEU A 267 -13.72 12.86 -17.87
CA LEU A 267 -13.77 13.71 -16.68
C LEU A 267 -15.18 14.19 -16.36
N LYS A 268 -15.51 14.19 -15.09
CA LYS A 268 -16.64 14.93 -14.53
C LYS A 268 -16.47 16.42 -14.74
N LYS A 269 -17.53 17.20 -14.54
CA LYS A 269 -17.40 18.64 -14.38
C LYS A 269 -16.49 18.93 -13.19
N ASP A 270 -15.56 19.85 -13.37
CA ASP A 270 -14.55 20.22 -12.37
C ASP A 270 -13.51 19.11 -12.07
N GLY A 271 -13.48 18.03 -12.88
CA GLY A 271 -12.43 17.02 -12.82
C GLY A 271 -11.07 17.55 -13.27
N VAL A 272 -9.99 16.97 -12.74
CA VAL A 272 -8.62 17.46 -12.91
C VAL A 272 -7.82 16.53 -13.80
N LEU A 273 -7.03 17.10 -14.74
CA LEU A 273 -6.04 16.38 -15.51
C LEU A 273 -4.64 16.86 -15.12
N CYS A 274 -3.78 15.91 -14.78
CA CYS A 274 -2.36 16.11 -14.55
C CYS A 274 -1.55 15.26 -15.54
N SER A 275 -0.48 15.81 -16.08
CA SER A 275 0.44 15.10 -16.96
C SER A 275 1.86 15.26 -16.45
N PHE A 276 2.57 14.15 -16.40
CA PHE A 276 4.02 14.13 -16.27
C PHE A 276 4.62 14.07 -17.68
N SER A 277 5.49 15.02 -17.97
CA SER A 277 6.25 15.05 -19.23
C SER A 277 7.69 15.42 -18.92
N PRO A 278 8.66 14.60 -19.33
CA PRO A 278 10.08 14.89 -19.15
C PRO A 278 10.55 16.11 -19.97
#